data_400e4469ffc235e04daf11ab516c62ef
#
_entry.id   400e4469ffc235e04daf11ab516c62ef
#
_cell.length_a   1.000
_cell.length_b   1.000
_cell.length_c   1.000
_cell.angle_alpha   90.00
_cell.angle_beta   90.00
_cell.angle_gamma   90.00
#
_symmetry.space_group_name_H-M   'P 1'
#
loop_
_entity.id
_entity.type
_entity.pdbx_description
1 polymer ?
#
loop_
_entity_poly.entity_id
_entity_poly.type
_entity_poly.pdbx_seq_one_letter_code
_entity_poly.pdbx_strand_id
1 'polypeptide(L)'
;MSLPKNKSFKNDEYSNIKFYQPIGLYILDCQSPLGAIPSLKNGKLDPWDHIESTMGLTTLGHYDAAKLGFNWLFNNQNSDGSWFSEFKNDQVIQANKQTHFSCYVTVGLLHFFKITKDIDFIRSNWQKASKAINFSINLQNTNGTIPWCINEDNLPDEDYLITASSSILKSLECAMALFNILEDKDKAKLERWEFAYNKLRQAIRNPDGLFDLKISRKRFSMDWYYPVISGAFSTFESKDFIKKTINKFYID
;
A
#
# COMPACT_ATOMS: atom_id res chain seq x y z
N MET A 1 9.59 -8.90 -36.64
CA MET A 1 8.68 -9.82 -35.92
C MET A 1 7.41 -9.06 -35.55
N SER A 2 6.28 -9.41 -36.14
CA SER A 2 4.99 -8.76 -35.91
C SER A 2 4.46 -9.18 -34.53
N LEU A 3 4.12 -8.20 -33.70
CA LEU A 3 3.41 -8.43 -32.44
C LEU A 3 2.14 -9.29 -32.71
N PRO A 4 1.85 -10.27 -31.87
CA PRO A 4 0.63 -11.05 -32.03
C PRO A 4 -0.58 -10.14 -31.99
N LYS A 5 -1.43 -10.24 -33.02
CA LYS A 5 -2.69 -9.51 -33.11
C LYS A 5 -3.52 -9.78 -31.86
N ASN A 6 -4.03 -8.70 -31.26
CA ASN A 6 -5.00 -8.68 -30.16
C ASN A 6 -5.91 -9.92 -30.18
N LYS A 7 -5.62 -10.92 -29.35
CA LYS A 7 -6.68 -11.75 -28.81
C LYS A 7 -7.43 -10.84 -27.86
N SER A 8 -8.65 -10.46 -28.23
CA SER A 8 -9.60 -9.90 -27.28
C SER A 8 -9.68 -10.91 -26.13
N PHE A 9 -9.13 -10.56 -24.97
CA PHE A 9 -9.39 -11.28 -23.74
C PHE A 9 -10.90 -11.27 -23.58
N LYS A 10 -11.54 -12.42 -23.72
CA LYS A 10 -12.95 -12.56 -23.42
C LYS A 10 -13.09 -12.17 -21.96
N ASN A 11 -13.79 -11.10 -21.68
CA ASN A 11 -14.07 -10.54 -20.35
C ASN A 11 -14.68 -11.57 -19.36
N ASP A 12 -15.04 -12.77 -19.82
CA ASP A 12 -15.82 -13.74 -19.06
C ASP A 12 -14.99 -14.65 -18.13
N GLU A 13 -13.69 -14.82 -18.36
CA GLU A 13 -12.87 -15.73 -17.54
C GLU A 13 -12.33 -15.08 -16.27
N TYR A 14 -12.09 -13.76 -16.25
CA TYR A 14 -11.62 -13.02 -15.08
C TYR A 14 -12.74 -12.40 -14.24
N SER A 15 -13.98 -12.40 -14.73
CA SER A 15 -15.13 -11.84 -14.02
C SER A 15 -15.82 -12.85 -13.08
N ASN A 16 -15.39 -14.11 -13.06
CA ASN A 16 -16.05 -15.12 -12.23
C ASN A 16 -15.46 -15.11 -10.81
N ILE A 17 -15.95 -14.22 -9.97
CA ILE A 17 -15.60 -14.11 -8.53
C ILE A 17 -15.71 -15.47 -7.80
N LYS A 18 -16.56 -16.38 -8.28
CA LYS A 18 -16.70 -17.75 -7.74
C LYS A 18 -15.40 -18.56 -7.84
N PHE A 19 -14.58 -18.30 -8.86
CA PHE A 19 -13.29 -18.98 -9.02
C PHE A 19 -12.33 -18.69 -7.86
N TYR A 20 -12.40 -17.49 -7.27
CA TYR A 20 -11.52 -17.06 -6.20
C TYR A 20 -12.07 -17.33 -4.79
N GLN A 21 -13.29 -17.85 -4.66
CA GLN A 21 -13.89 -18.15 -3.34
C GLN A 21 -13.04 -19.09 -2.47
N PRO A 22 -12.37 -20.14 -2.99
CA PRO A 22 -11.48 -20.97 -2.17
C PRO A 22 -10.33 -20.18 -1.52
N ILE A 23 -9.83 -19.15 -2.20
CA ILE A 23 -8.79 -18.25 -1.64
C ILE A 23 -9.37 -17.44 -0.47
N GLY A 24 -10.58 -16.89 -0.63
CA GLY A 24 -11.28 -16.21 0.46
C GLY A 24 -11.50 -17.09 1.68
N LEU A 25 -11.92 -18.35 1.47
CA LEU A 25 -12.09 -19.32 2.55
C LEU A 25 -10.76 -19.64 3.27
N TYR A 26 -9.66 -19.71 2.53
CA TYR A 26 -8.33 -19.89 3.14
C TYR A 26 -7.93 -18.68 3.99
N ILE A 27 -8.16 -17.46 3.51
CA ILE A 27 -7.89 -16.24 4.28
C ILE A 27 -8.74 -16.23 5.56
N LEU A 28 -10.01 -16.60 5.49
CA LEU A 28 -10.88 -16.74 6.66
C LEU A 28 -10.40 -17.78 7.66
N ASP A 29 -9.90 -18.94 7.19
CA ASP A 29 -9.31 -19.98 8.07
C ASP A 29 -8.02 -19.51 8.74
N CYS A 30 -7.28 -18.58 8.13
CA CYS A 30 -6.10 -17.96 8.72
C CYS A 30 -6.46 -16.85 9.73
N GLN A 31 -7.62 -16.20 9.58
CA GLN A 31 -7.99 -15.05 10.39
C GLN A 31 -8.24 -15.46 11.85
N SER A 32 -7.58 -14.76 12.79
CA SER A 32 -7.82 -14.95 14.21
C SER A 32 -9.19 -14.42 14.65
N PRO A 33 -9.72 -14.85 15.80
CA PRO A 33 -10.96 -14.30 16.35
C PRO A 33 -10.92 -12.78 16.60
N LEU A 34 -9.73 -12.20 16.76
CA LEU A 34 -9.53 -10.75 16.92
C LEU A 34 -9.36 -10.02 15.58
N GLY A 35 -9.24 -10.74 14.47
CA GLY A 35 -9.15 -10.17 13.13
C GLY A 35 -7.76 -10.19 12.49
N ALA A 36 -6.71 -10.63 13.19
CA ALA A 36 -5.37 -10.77 12.61
C ALA A 36 -5.38 -11.77 11.45
N ILE A 37 -4.77 -11.43 10.33
CA ILE A 37 -4.65 -12.29 9.15
C ILE A 37 -3.16 -12.52 8.87
N PRO A 38 -2.55 -13.58 9.38
CA PRO A 38 -1.17 -13.95 9.07
C PRO A 38 -1.02 -14.49 7.66
N SER A 39 0.19 -14.49 7.11
CA SER A 39 0.52 -14.99 5.76
C SER A 39 0.19 -16.47 5.55
N LEU A 40 0.14 -17.23 6.64
CA LEU A 40 -0.36 -18.62 6.70
C LEU A 40 -0.85 -18.90 8.12
N LYS A 41 -1.63 -19.96 8.30
CA LYS A 41 -2.20 -20.33 9.60
C LYS A 41 -1.09 -20.47 10.66
N ASN A 42 -1.22 -19.73 11.76
CA ASN A 42 -0.21 -19.60 12.84
C ASN A 42 1.14 -19.02 12.40
N GLY A 43 1.18 -18.39 11.22
CA GLY A 43 2.35 -17.73 10.67
C GLY A 43 2.59 -16.35 11.25
N LYS A 44 3.47 -15.62 10.59
CA LYS A 44 3.72 -14.21 10.85
C LYS A 44 2.71 -13.34 10.10
N LEU A 45 2.48 -12.15 10.62
CA LEU A 45 1.68 -11.11 10.02
C LEU A 45 2.53 -9.86 9.89
N ASP A 46 2.52 -9.23 8.72
CA ASP A 46 2.90 -7.85 8.56
C ASP A 46 1.70 -7.00 8.14
N PRO A 47 1.72 -5.69 8.41
CA PRO A 47 0.58 -4.81 8.08
C PRO A 47 0.23 -4.74 6.60
N TRP A 48 1.20 -4.91 5.70
CA TRP A 48 0.97 -4.85 4.26
C TRP A 48 0.15 -6.04 3.77
N ASP A 49 0.66 -7.26 3.99
CA ASP A 49 -0.02 -8.50 3.60
C ASP A 49 -1.38 -8.63 4.28
N HIS A 50 -1.48 -8.17 5.53
CA HIS A 50 -2.75 -8.12 6.27
C HIS A 50 -3.78 -7.22 5.58
N ILE A 51 -3.39 -6.02 5.13
CA ILE A 51 -4.29 -5.10 4.40
C ILE A 51 -4.67 -5.71 3.05
N GLU A 52 -3.74 -6.30 2.31
CA GLU A 52 -4.05 -6.95 1.02
C GLU A 52 -5.01 -8.13 1.18
N SER A 53 -4.81 -8.95 2.21
CA SER A 53 -5.74 -10.03 2.55
C SER A 53 -7.13 -9.50 2.91
N THR A 54 -7.20 -8.41 3.66
CA THR A 54 -8.44 -7.71 3.99
C THR A 54 -9.14 -7.15 2.74
N MET A 55 -8.38 -6.62 1.78
CA MET A 55 -8.90 -6.20 0.46
C MET A 55 -9.43 -7.40 -0.34
N GLY A 56 -8.73 -8.54 -0.29
CA GLY A 56 -9.18 -9.81 -0.87
C GLY A 56 -10.52 -10.26 -0.30
N LEU A 57 -10.67 -10.28 1.04
CA LEU A 57 -11.94 -10.58 1.71
C LEU A 57 -13.06 -9.61 1.27
N THR A 58 -12.75 -8.32 1.17
CA THR A 58 -13.70 -7.31 0.69
C THR A 58 -14.18 -7.61 -0.73
N THR A 59 -13.25 -7.92 -1.64
CA THR A 59 -13.57 -8.25 -3.04
C THR A 59 -14.46 -9.49 -3.15
N LEU A 60 -14.27 -10.46 -2.27
CA LEU A 60 -15.02 -11.73 -2.25
C LEU A 60 -16.34 -11.66 -1.48
N GLY A 61 -16.71 -10.49 -0.93
CA GLY A 61 -17.97 -10.26 -0.24
C GLY A 61 -17.97 -10.61 1.25
N HIS A 62 -16.81 -10.93 1.84
CA HIS A 62 -16.66 -11.22 3.28
C HIS A 62 -16.48 -9.94 4.09
N TYR A 63 -17.46 -9.03 4.04
CA TYR A 63 -17.33 -7.66 4.56
C TYR A 63 -17.13 -7.59 6.06
N ASP A 64 -17.79 -8.44 6.85
CA ASP A 64 -17.63 -8.45 8.31
C ASP A 64 -16.23 -8.91 8.72
N ALA A 65 -15.70 -9.92 8.04
CA ALA A 65 -14.33 -10.38 8.24
C ALA A 65 -13.30 -9.30 7.84
N ALA A 66 -13.56 -8.58 6.74
CA ALA A 66 -12.73 -7.46 6.34
C ALA A 66 -12.75 -6.32 7.38
N LYS A 67 -13.93 -5.94 7.90
CA LYS A 67 -14.03 -4.98 9.01
C LYS A 67 -13.28 -5.43 10.25
N LEU A 68 -13.37 -6.71 10.58
CA LEU A 68 -12.65 -7.28 11.72
C LEU A 68 -11.13 -7.15 11.51
N GLY A 69 -10.63 -7.42 10.29
CA GLY A 69 -9.23 -7.20 9.93
C GLY A 69 -8.79 -5.76 10.10
N PHE A 70 -9.53 -4.79 9.57
CA PHE A 70 -9.23 -3.36 9.78
C PHE A 70 -9.28 -2.97 11.25
N ASN A 71 -10.25 -3.48 12.02
CA ASN A 71 -10.34 -3.19 13.45
C ASN A 71 -9.12 -3.70 14.20
N TRP A 72 -8.65 -4.93 13.89
CA TRP A 72 -7.42 -5.45 14.46
C TRP A 72 -6.23 -4.52 14.16
N LEU A 73 -6.09 -4.11 12.91
CA LEU A 73 -5.02 -3.20 12.49
C LEU A 73 -5.08 -1.91 13.32
N PHE A 74 -6.21 -1.23 13.36
CA PHE A 74 -6.34 0.03 14.09
C PHE A 74 -6.23 -0.11 15.63
N ASN A 75 -6.52 -1.27 16.20
CA ASN A 75 -6.31 -1.52 17.62
C ASN A 75 -4.82 -1.73 17.97
N ASN A 76 -4.00 -2.10 16.98
CA ASN A 76 -2.56 -2.27 17.12
C ASN A 76 -1.74 -1.08 16.59
N GLN A 77 -2.40 0.06 16.29
CA GLN A 77 -1.71 1.26 15.82
C GLN A 77 -0.92 1.91 16.96
N ASN A 78 0.36 2.20 16.70
CA ASN A 78 1.21 2.94 17.62
C ASN A 78 0.73 4.38 17.82
N SER A 79 1.17 5.00 18.93
CA SER A 79 0.80 6.38 19.26
C SER A 79 1.26 7.42 18.24
N ASP A 80 2.29 7.12 17.44
CA ASP A 80 2.79 7.99 16.35
C ASP A 80 2.04 7.80 15.02
N GLY A 81 1.16 6.80 14.91
CA GLY A 81 0.38 6.48 13.70
C GLY A 81 0.94 5.33 12.89
N SER A 82 2.10 4.80 13.25
CA SER A 82 2.73 3.65 12.61
C SER A 82 2.18 2.32 13.09
N TRP A 83 2.70 1.25 12.49
CA TRP A 83 2.63 -0.12 13.01
C TRP A 83 4.03 -0.72 13.08
N PHE A 84 4.22 -1.66 14.00
CA PHE A 84 5.39 -2.52 13.98
C PHE A 84 5.40 -3.42 12.74
N SER A 85 6.59 -3.82 12.29
CA SER A 85 6.75 -4.54 11.02
C SER A 85 6.22 -5.95 11.02
N GLU A 86 6.38 -6.70 12.12
CA GLU A 86 5.91 -8.08 12.18
C GLU A 86 5.27 -8.42 13.52
N PHE A 87 4.21 -9.23 13.43
CA PHE A 87 3.48 -9.79 14.57
C PHE A 87 3.40 -11.32 14.43
N LYS A 88 3.26 -12.01 15.55
CA LYS A 88 2.90 -13.42 15.61
C LYS A 88 2.06 -13.67 16.86
N ASN A 89 0.90 -14.32 16.72
CA ASN A 89 -0.05 -14.55 17.80
C ASN A 89 -0.37 -13.26 18.60
N ASP A 90 -0.64 -12.18 17.87
CA ASP A 90 -0.91 -10.83 18.39
C ASP A 90 0.25 -10.19 19.19
N GLN A 91 1.44 -10.80 19.17
CA GLN A 91 2.64 -10.25 19.80
C GLN A 91 3.57 -9.66 18.75
N VAL A 92 4.17 -8.52 19.06
CA VAL A 92 5.20 -7.91 18.22
C VAL A 92 6.45 -8.79 18.26
N ILE A 93 6.95 -9.17 17.09
CA ILE A 93 8.20 -9.94 16.93
C ILE A 93 9.29 -9.16 16.22
N GLN A 94 8.93 -8.05 15.54
CA GLN A 94 9.87 -7.10 14.94
C GLN A 94 9.35 -5.69 15.16
N ALA A 95 10.06 -4.89 15.96
CA ALA A 95 9.59 -3.58 16.44
C ALA A 95 9.99 -2.40 15.54
N ASN A 96 10.74 -2.62 14.46
CA ASN A 96 10.95 -1.58 13.46
C ASN A 96 9.61 -1.19 12.79
N LYS A 97 9.55 0.00 12.18
CA LYS A 97 8.32 0.58 11.60
C LYS A 97 8.56 0.94 10.14
N GLN A 98 7.91 0.23 9.24
CA GLN A 98 8.03 0.52 7.81
C GLN A 98 7.05 1.63 7.40
N THR A 99 7.54 2.67 6.77
CA THR A 99 6.75 3.87 6.43
C THR A 99 5.65 3.58 5.42
N HIS A 100 5.95 2.75 4.41
CA HIS A 100 4.97 2.35 3.40
C HIS A 100 3.90 1.41 3.97
N PHE A 101 4.20 0.55 4.93
CA PHE A 101 3.20 -0.26 5.62
C PHE A 101 2.17 0.62 6.32
N SER A 102 2.64 1.68 6.98
CA SER A 102 1.76 2.61 7.69
C SER A 102 0.81 3.34 6.74
N CYS A 103 1.31 3.87 5.64
CA CYS A 103 0.47 4.57 4.66
C CYS A 103 -0.56 3.68 3.98
N TYR A 104 -0.25 2.38 3.79
CA TYR A 104 -1.02 1.49 2.92
C TYR A 104 -2.46 1.26 3.39
N VAL A 105 -2.75 1.51 4.65
CA VAL A 105 -4.12 1.45 5.20
C VAL A 105 -5.12 2.31 4.41
N THR A 106 -4.69 3.45 3.84
CA THR A 106 -5.59 4.30 3.04
C THR A 106 -5.94 3.70 1.70
N VAL A 107 -5.07 2.89 1.11
CA VAL A 107 -5.37 2.07 -0.08
C VAL A 107 -6.45 1.06 0.26
N GLY A 108 -6.27 0.31 1.35
CA GLY A 108 -7.25 -0.67 1.83
C GLY A 108 -8.62 -0.04 2.14
N LEU A 109 -8.65 1.09 2.85
CA LEU A 109 -9.90 1.78 3.20
C LEU A 109 -10.62 2.33 1.95
N LEU A 110 -9.89 2.91 0.99
CA LEU A 110 -10.52 3.39 -0.25
C LEU A 110 -11.07 2.22 -1.06
N HIS A 111 -10.35 1.11 -1.14
CA HIS A 111 -10.81 -0.12 -1.78
C HIS A 111 -12.09 -0.63 -1.10
N PHE A 112 -12.11 -0.74 0.23
CA PHE A 112 -13.28 -1.16 1.01
C PHE A 112 -14.48 -0.25 0.71
N PHE A 113 -14.31 1.07 0.79
CA PHE A 113 -15.37 2.04 0.48
C PHE A 113 -15.90 1.91 -0.95
N LYS A 114 -15.02 1.74 -1.93
CA LYS A 114 -15.44 1.60 -3.34
C LYS A 114 -16.39 0.43 -3.57
N ILE A 115 -16.23 -0.65 -2.81
CA ILE A 115 -17.06 -1.86 -2.92
C ILE A 115 -18.30 -1.76 -2.03
N THR A 116 -18.13 -1.43 -0.75
CA THR A 116 -19.21 -1.52 0.25
C THR A 116 -20.06 -0.24 0.35
N LYS A 117 -19.52 0.92 -0.03
CA LYS A 117 -20.09 2.26 0.20
C LYS A 117 -20.30 2.60 1.68
N ASP A 118 -19.71 1.85 2.60
CA ASP A 118 -19.85 2.06 4.05
C ASP A 118 -19.04 3.27 4.52
N ILE A 119 -19.65 4.44 4.37
CA ILE A 119 -19.04 5.73 4.73
C ILE A 119 -18.83 5.88 6.24
N ASP A 120 -19.68 5.27 7.06
CA ASP A 120 -19.62 5.39 8.51
C ASP A 120 -18.43 4.61 9.06
N PHE A 121 -18.13 3.44 8.48
CA PHE A 121 -16.90 2.70 8.81
C PHE A 121 -15.65 3.50 8.46
N ILE A 122 -15.62 4.15 7.29
CA ILE A 122 -14.48 5.01 6.92
C ILE A 122 -14.36 6.19 7.87
N ARG A 123 -15.47 6.88 8.17
CA ARG A 123 -15.49 8.04 9.07
C ARG A 123 -14.97 7.70 10.47
N SER A 124 -15.39 6.56 11.03
CA SER A 124 -14.96 6.12 12.36
C SER A 124 -13.45 5.84 12.47
N ASN A 125 -12.80 5.49 11.35
CA ASN A 125 -11.38 5.16 11.30
C ASN A 125 -10.50 6.28 10.70
N TRP A 126 -11.11 7.37 10.23
CA TRP A 126 -10.44 8.41 9.46
C TRP A 126 -9.29 9.10 10.21
N GLN A 127 -9.47 9.39 11.49
CA GLN A 127 -8.41 10.01 12.28
C GLN A 127 -7.16 9.12 12.37
N LYS A 128 -7.35 7.82 12.59
CA LYS A 128 -6.27 6.85 12.67
C LYS A 128 -5.55 6.70 11.32
N ALA A 129 -6.31 6.62 10.22
CA ALA A 129 -5.76 6.59 8.87
C ALA A 129 -4.99 7.86 8.51
N SER A 130 -5.53 9.04 8.86
CA SER A 130 -4.82 10.32 8.67
C SER A 130 -3.51 10.38 9.44
N LYS A 131 -3.49 9.83 10.66
CA LYS A 131 -2.29 9.77 11.49
C LYS A 131 -1.21 8.88 10.88
N ALA A 132 -1.60 7.77 10.25
CA ALA A 132 -0.69 6.88 9.54
C ALA A 132 -0.01 7.56 8.34
N ILE A 133 -0.75 8.35 7.57
CA ILE A 133 -0.16 9.19 6.50
C ILE A 133 0.82 10.20 7.10
N ASN A 134 0.42 10.90 8.16
CA ASN A 134 1.26 11.92 8.81
C ASN A 134 2.56 11.33 9.37
N PHE A 135 2.56 10.11 9.90
CA PHE A 135 3.76 9.43 10.33
C PHE A 135 4.81 9.38 9.21
N SER A 136 4.43 8.95 8.03
CA SER A 136 5.38 8.78 6.92
C SER A 136 5.83 10.11 6.32
N ILE A 137 4.92 11.06 6.11
CA ILE A 137 5.30 12.36 5.51
C ILE A 137 6.09 13.26 6.46
N ASN A 138 6.01 13.06 7.78
CA ASN A 138 6.84 13.76 8.75
C ASN A 138 8.33 13.43 8.60
N LEU A 139 8.64 12.31 7.96
CA LEU A 139 10.00 11.83 7.69
C LEU A 139 10.51 12.25 6.30
N GLN A 140 9.71 12.99 5.53
CA GLN A 140 10.09 13.38 4.19
C GLN A 140 11.25 14.38 4.18
N ASN A 141 12.30 14.03 3.44
CA ASN A 141 13.47 14.89 3.23
C ASN A 141 13.19 16.07 2.29
N THR A 142 14.10 17.02 2.28
CA THR A 142 14.02 18.19 1.39
C THR A 142 14.04 17.82 -0.10
N ASN A 143 14.71 16.72 -0.48
CA ASN A 143 14.75 16.18 -1.84
C ASN A 143 13.51 15.34 -2.21
N GLY A 144 12.55 15.15 -1.28
CA GLY A 144 11.30 14.44 -1.51
C GLY A 144 11.32 12.96 -1.14
N THR A 145 12.47 12.37 -0.83
CA THR A 145 12.56 10.96 -0.39
C THR A 145 11.99 10.76 1.00
N ILE A 146 11.51 9.54 1.29
CA ILE A 146 11.05 9.13 2.61
C ILE A 146 11.79 7.85 2.99
N PRO A 147 12.43 7.77 4.19
CA PRO A 147 13.07 6.54 4.65
C PRO A 147 12.09 5.37 4.60
N TRP A 148 12.53 4.20 4.15
CA TRP A 148 11.64 3.05 4.05
C TRP A 148 11.25 2.49 5.41
N CYS A 149 12.11 2.71 6.43
CA CYS A 149 11.96 2.14 7.76
C CYS A 149 12.48 3.10 8.84
N ILE A 150 11.91 3.01 10.04
CA ILE A 150 12.47 3.49 11.30
C ILE A 150 12.85 2.24 12.11
N ASN A 151 14.07 2.19 12.62
CA ASN A 151 14.55 1.08 13.43
C ASN A 151 13.95 1.08 14.85
N GLU A 152 14.31 0.10 15.65
CA GLU A 152 13.80 -0.08 17.02
C GLU A 152 14.22 1.05 17.97
N ASP A 153 15.33 1.76 17.68
CA ASP A 153 15.79 2.95 18.40
C ASP A 153 15.08 4.23 17.95
N ASN A 154 14.07 4.15 17.11
CA ASN A 154 13.35 5.25 16.47
C ASN A 154 14.20 6.14 15.57
N LEU A 155 15.28 5.60 15.00
CA LEU A 155 16.13 6.30 14.03
C LEU A 155 15.71 5.89 12.60
N PRO A 156 15.56 6.87 11.69
CA PRO A 156 15.25 6.56 10.30
C PRO A 156 16.41 5.84 9.61
N ASP A 157 16.09 4.84 8.77
CA ASP A 157 17.08 4.22 7.90
C ASP A 157 17.61 5.26 6.89
N GLU A 158 18.89 5.15 6.53
CA GLU A 158 19.52 6.03 5.56
C GLU A 158 19.26 5.59 4.10
N ASP A 159 18.61 4.45 3.88
CA ASP A 159 18.23 3.99 2.54
C ASP A 159 16.79 4.36 2.22
N TYR A 160 16.54 4.58 0.92
CA TYR A 160 15.24 4.98 0.37
C TYR A 160 14.88 4.02 -0.76
N LEU A 161 13.85 3.22 -0.57
CA LEU A 161 13.42 2.25 -1.57
C LEU A 161 12.41 2.88 -2.53
N ILE A 162 12.66 2.76 -3.83
CA ILE A 162 11.74 3.31 -4.83
C ILE A 162 10.38 2.63 -4.80
N THR A 163 10.33 1.33 -4.47
CA THR A 163 9.07 0.58 -4.28
C THR A 163 8.27 1.09 -3.09
N ALA A 164 8.91 1.26 -1.92
CA ALA A 164 8.27 1.82 -0.73
C ALA A 164 7.74 3.23 -0.99
N SER A 165 8.56 4.09 -1.62
CA SER A 165 8.17 5.45 -1.99
C SER A 165 7.01 5.48 -2.98
N SER A 166 6.97 4.57 -3.95
CA SER A 166 5.85 4.43 -4.89
C SER A 166 4.56 4.03 -4.19
N SER A 167 4.63 3.14 -3.21
CA SER A 167 3.48 2.76 -2.39
C SER A 167 2.96 3.93 -1.54
N ILE A 168 3.87 4.71 -0.92
CA ILE A 168 3.50 5.91 -0.16
C ILE A 168 2.81 6.93 -1.08
N LEU A 169 3.32 7.12 -2.31
CA LEU A 169 2.70 8.00 -3.30
C LEU A 169 1.24 7.60 -3.58
N LYS A 170 0.99 6.31 -3.83
CA LYS A 170 -0.37 5.79 -4.04
C LYS A 170 -1.24 5.93 -2.81
N SER A 171 -0.68 5.70 -1.64
CA SER A 171 -1.38 5.84 -0.36
C SER A 171 -1.81 7.29 -0.10
N LEU A 172 -0.98 8.27 -0.44
CA LEU A 172 -1.32 9.69 -0.38
C LEU A 172 -2.47 10.05 -1.33
N GLU A 173 -2.44 9.56 -2.57
CA GLU A 173 -3.54 9.73 -3.53
C GLU A 173 -4.86 9.18 -2.95
N CYS A 174 -4.82 7.97 -2.37
CA CYS A 174 -5.99 7.36 -1.74
C CYS A 174 -6.48 8.16 -0.52
N ALA A 175 -5.56 8.67 0.30
CA ALA A 175 -5.90 9.52 1.44
C ALA A 175 -6.60 10.81 1.02
N MET A 176 -6.10 11.49 -0.02
CA MET A 176 -6.74 12.70 -0.57
C MET A 176 -8.12 12.40 -1.18
N ALA A 177 -8.27 11.23 -1.81
CA ALA A 177 -9.58 10.79 -2.29
C ALA A 177 -10.57 10.56 -1.14
N LEU A 178 -10.15 9.91 -0.06
CA LEU A 178 -10.96 9.71 1.14
C LEU A 178 -11.29 11.03 1.84
N PHE A 179 -10.34 11.96 1.89
CA PHE A 179 -10.55 13.31 2.41
C PHE A 179 -11.74 14.00 1.72
N ASN A 180 -11.76 13.95 0.38
CA ASN A 180 -12.86 14.53 -0.41
C ASN A 180 -14.18 13.77 -0.22
N ILE A 181 -14.15 12.43 -0.18
CA ILE A 181 -15.35 11.59 0.05
C ILE A 181 -15.99 11.88 1.41
N LEU A 182 -15.17 12.10 2.43
CA LEU A 182 -15.62 12.41 3.79
C LEU A 182 -16.01 13.87 4.00
N GLU A 183 -15.74 14.72 2.99
CA GLU A 183 -15.89 16.18 3.07
C GLU A 183 -15.14 16.79 4.28
N ASP A 184 -13.94 16.26 4.54
CA ASP A 184 -13.09 16.77 5.63
C ASP A 184 -12.78 18.26 5.41
N LYS A 185 -12.84 19.05 6.47
CA LYS A 185 -12.71 20.52 6.38
C LYS A 185 -11.30 21.04 6.69
N ASP A 186 -10.37 20.15 7.07
CA ASP A 186 -9.00 20.51 7.41
C ASP A 186 -8.16 20.77 6.15
N LYS A 187 -8.31 21.97 5.58
CA LYS A 187 -7.60 22.37 4.36
C LYS A 187 -6.07 22.34 4.55
N ALA A 188 -5.57 22.70 5.74
CA ALA A 188 -4.13 22.70 6.00
C ALA A 188 -3.55 21.28 5.92
N LYS A 189 -4.31 20.28 6.38
CA LYS A 189 -3.95 18.86 6.22
C LYS A 189 -3.88 18.45 4.76
N LEU A 190 -4.87 18.84 3.94
CA LEU A 190 -4.89 18.53 2.51
C LEU A 190 -3.70 19.17 1.78
N GLU A 191 -3.46 20.47 1.97
CA GLU A 191 -2.34 21.20 1.37
C GLU A 191 -0.99 20.55 1.72
N ARG A 192 -0.84 20.11 2.96
CA ARG A 192 0.37 19.40 3.40
C ARG A 192 0.55 18.06 2.69
N TRP A 193 -0.53 17.28 2.51
CA TRP A 193 -0.48 16.00 1.80
C TRP A 193 -0.20 16.19 0.31
N GLU A 194 -0.82 17.19 -0.33
CA GLU A 194 -0.56 17.56 -1.72
C GLU A 194 0.90 17.99 -1.94
N PHE A 195 1.45 18.78 -1.02
CA PHE A 195 2.85 19.18 -1.05
C PHE A 195 3.79 17.97 -0.95
N ALA A 196 3.54 17.08 0.02
CA ALA A 196 4.32 15.86 0.19
C ALA A 196 4.22 14.93 -1.03
N TYR A 197 3.01 14.75 -1.56
CA TYR A 197 2.76 13.97 -2.76
C TYR A 197 3.56 14.50 -3.97
N ASN A 198 3.50 15.80 -4.21
CA ASN A 198 4.19 16.41 -5.35
C ASN A 198 5.70 16.27 -5.25
N LYS A 199 6.28 16.47 -4.05
CA LYS A 199 7.71 16.27 -3.80
C LYS A 199 8.14 14.83 -4.02
N LEU A 200 7.40 13.88 -3.44
CA LEU A 200 7.69 12.45 -3.58
C LEU A 200 7.58 12.00 -5.04
N ARG A 201 6.54 12.46 -5.75
CA ARG A 201 6.36 12.18 -7.18
C ARG A 201 7.52 12.70 -8.01
N GLN A 202 8.01 13.89 -7.74
CA GLN A 202 9.19 14.44 -8.43
C GLN A 202 10.44 13.59 -8.18
N ALA A 203 10.69 13.16 -6.94
CA ALA A 203 11.80 12.28 -6.60
C ALA A 203 11.71 10.94 -7.35
N ILE A 204 10.53 10.30 -7.38
CA ILE A 204 10.32 9.04 -8.09
C ILE A 204 10.52 9.20 -9.61
N ARG A 205 10.15 10.33 -10.18
CA ARG A 205 10.33 10.61 -11.62
C ARG A 205 11.78 10.89 -12.01
N ASN A 206 12.59 11.34 -11.05
CA ASN A 206 14.01 11.65 -11.23
C ASN A 206 14.82 10.88 -10.17
N PRO A 207 14.90 9.55 -10.26
CA PRO A 207 15.37 8.69 -9.16
C PRO A 207 16.89 8.64 -9.02
N ASP A 208 17.65 9.17 -9.95
CA ASP A 208 19.10 9.02 -10.01
C ASP A 208 19.77 9.59 -8.75
N GLY A 209 20.53 8.73 -8.05
CA GLY A 209 21.22 9.10 -6.81
C GLY A 209 20.31 9.31 -5.58
N LEU A 210 19.02 8.95 -5.66
CA LEU A 210 18.08 9.14 -4.56
C LEU A 210 17.60 7.84 -3.92
N PHE A 211 17.54 6.73 -4.67
CA PHE A 211 16.94 5.48 -4.20
C PHE A 211 17.88 4.29 -4.39
N ASP A 212 17.70 3.28 -3.53
CA ASP A 212 18.33 1.97 -3.62
C ASP A 212 19.87 2.04 -3.66
N LEU A 213 20.44 2.93 -2.86
CA LEU A 213 21.88 3.24 -2.92
C LEU A 213 22.75 2.24 -2.17
N LYS A 214 22.24 1.63 -1.10
CA LYS A 214 23.00 0.68 -0.27
C LYS A 214 23.09 -0.71 -0.92
N ILE A 215 21.98 -1.18 -1.52
CA ILE A 215 21.91 -2.51 -2.13
C ILE A 215 21.30 -2.36 -3.53
N SER A 216 22.01 -2.85 -4.54
CA SER A 216 21.48 -2.85 -5.91
C SER A 216 20.24 -3.74 -6.01
N ARG A 217 19.12 -3.15 -6.40
CA ARG A 217 17.82 -3.81 -6.57
C ARG A 217 17.44 -4.07 -8.03
N LYS A 218 18.37 -3.86 -8.97
CA LYS A 218 18.12 -3.98 -10.42
C LYS A 218 17.50 -5.30 -10.87
N ARG A 219 17.67 -6.38 -10.07
CA ARG A 219 17.08 -7.70 -10.31
C ARG A 219 15.60 -7.81 -9.91
N PHE A 220 15.06 -6.85 -9.15
CA PHE A 220 13.68 -6.89 -8.66
C PHE A 220 12.77 -6.14 -9.63
N SER A 221 11.81 -6.87 -10.22
CA SER A 221 10.86 -6.28 -11.19
C SER A 221 9.99 -5.19 -10.57
N MET A 222 9.70 -5.26 -9.27
CA MET A 222 8.88 -4.27 -8.57
C MET A 222 9.46 -2.85 -8.66
N ASP A 223 10.78 -2.70 -8.66
CA ASP A 223 11.45 -1.40 -8.68
C ASP A 223 11.20 -0.62 -9.99
N TRP A 224 10.83 -1.28 -11.07
CA TRP A 224 10.51 -0.60 -12.32
C TRP A 224 9.01 -0.44 -12.58
N TYR A 225 8.15 -1.35 -12.12
CA TYR A 225 6.71 -1.22 -12.40
C TYR A 225 5.91 -0.51 -11.29
N TYR A 226 6.37 -0.54 -10.04
CA TYR A 226 5.70 0.16 -8.94
C TYR A 226 5.56 1.67 -9.18
N PRO A 227 6.58 2.40 -9.68
CA PRO A 227 6.43 3.80 -10.07
C PRO A 227 5.31 4.02 -11.10
N VAL A 228 5.07 3.04 -11.98
CA VAL A 228 4.00 3.11 -12.98
C VAL A 228 2.63 2.93 -12.33
N ILE A 229 2.43 1.85 -11.55
CA ILE A 229 1.12 1.56 -10.96
C ILE A 229 0.76 2.54 -9.83
N SER A 230 1.74 3.20 -9.22
CA SER A 230 1.49 4.24 -8.22
C SER A 230 0.97 5.54 -8.82
N GLY A 231 1.05 5.72 -10.15
CA GLY A 231 0.64 6.95 -10.82
C GLY A 231 1.71 8.05 -10.83
N ALA A 232 2.99 7.72 -10.59
CA ALA A 232 4.09 8.68 -10.70
C ALA A 232 4.22 9.26 -12.11
N PHE A 233 3.89 8.45 -13.12
CA PHE A 233 3.95 8.78 -14.54
C PHE A 233 2.55 8.93 -15.14
N SER A 234 2.41 9.77 -16.18
CA SER A 234 1.20 9.80 -17.00
C SER A 234 1.04 8.48 -17.78
N THR A 235 -0.15 8.22 -18.31
CA THR A 235 -0.43 7.03 -19.13
C THR A 235 0.53 6.90 -20.32
N PHE A 236 0.88 8.02 -20.95
CA PHE A 236 1.80 8.03 -22.09
C PHE A 236 3.23 7.66 -21.65
N GLU A 237 3.75 8.32 -20.62
CA GLU A 237 5.08 8.06 -20.05
C GLU A 237 5.19 6.62 -19.54
N SER A 238 4.14 6.09 -18.90
CA SER A 238 4.07 4.71 -18.41
C SER A 238 4.26 3.68 -19.52
N LYS A 239 3.62 3.89 -20.67
CA LYS A 239 3.78 3.01 -21.84
C LYS A 239 5.22 2.96 -22.33
N ASP A 240 5.86 4.13 -22.42
CA ASP A 240 7.27 4.23 -22.85
C ASP A 240 8.22 3.60 -21.82
N PHE A 241 7.98 3.85 -20.56
CA PHE A 241 8.76 3.28 -19.46
C PHE A 241 8.68 1.76 -19.45
N ILE A 242 7.47 1.18 -19.55
CA ILE A 242 7.27 -0.27 -19.61
C ILE A 242 7.95 -0.87 -20.84
N LYS A 243 7.80 -0.26 -22.03
CA LYS A 243 8.44 -0.75 -23.25
C LYS A 243 9.96 -0.81 -23.15
N LYS A 244 10.58 0.15 -22.47
CA LYS A 244 12.04 0.20 -22.29
C LYS A 244 12.56 -0.82 -21.29
N THR A 245 11.74 -1.19 -20.31
CA THR A 245 12.16 -1.99 -19.15
C THR A 245 11.73 -3.45 -19.22
N ILE A 246 10.60 -3.76 -19.86
CA ILE A 246 10.03 -5.12 -19.90
C ILE A 246 10.99 -6.16 -20.47
N ASN A 247 11.77 -5.80 -21.48
CA ASN A 247 12.73 -6.72 -22.11
C ASN A 247 13.86 -7.17 -21.15
N LYS A 248 14.06 -6.49 -20.03
CA LYS A 248 15.05 -6.88 -19.01
C LYS A 248 14.56 -8.08 -18.18
N PHE A 249 13.26 -8.33 -18.17
CA PHE A 249 12.59 -9.33 -17.35
C PHE A 249 11.85 -10.37 -18.20
N TYR A 250 11.91 -10.24 -19.53
CA TYR A 250 11.34 -11.24 -20.44
C TYR A 250 12.30 -12.43 -20.49
N ILE A 251 11.80 -13.59 -20.09
CA ILE A 251 12.50 -14.88 -20.24
C ILE A 251 11.75 -15.60 -21.36
N ASP A 252 12.48 -15.91 -22.46
CA ASP A 252 11.96 -16.68 -23.59
C ASP A 252 11.61 -18.11 -23.17
#